data_dfd56ddfab3d8b9d266238554c194004
#
_entry.id   dfd56ddfab3d8b9d266238554c194004
#
_cell.length_a   1.000
_cell.length_b   1.000
_cell.length_c   1.000
_cell.angle_alpha   90.00
_cell.angle_beta   90.00
_cell.angle_gamma   90.00
#
_symmetry.space_group_name_H-M   'P 1'
#
loop_
_entity.id
_entity.type
_entity.pdbx_description
1 polymer ?
#
loop_
_entity_poly.entity_id
_entity_poly.type
_entity_poly.pdbx_seq_one_letter_code
_entity_poly.pdbx_strand_id
1 'polypeptide(L)'
;MRRVLLSVVVSAALSVAAPARAEFSIPGFELVQTAPVETPLHSDDLRGAAVVWTELFDNAKSEIVIGQFYAVNKPGSAFEKVVEHLAAAGKRGVKIRFLLDQKGVGLSEKSTIDQLKAIPNLELRVLDFNKLTGNGIIHAKYLVVDGATAYVGSQNFDWRSFEHIHETGLRITDAKVAAQVLAIFNQDWRAQALTTQGLKAPVLNVKTETGDIRQGAFLLASPNQYNPAGIGDSETGLPALLADAKSEVRIQLLDYAPLSYGPKGTRPYYAVIDNAVRAAANRGVKIKLMVSNWNLEQPALVYLKSLAILPNVEIRVVTLPVASTGFIPFARVIHSKTMVIDNQVAWVGTSNWAGGYMDLSRNLEVVMRNEKMAQRLAAMQEQTWSSQYAQALDINKQYAKPAKGSPE
;
A
#
# COMPACT_ATOMS: atom_id res chain seq x y z
N MET A 1 56.69 8.50 -57.33
CA MET A 1 55.81 9.01 -56.25
C MET A 1 54.47 8.28 -56.33
N ARG A 2 54.26 7.22 -55.51
CA ARG A 2 52.98 6.50 -55.44
C ARG A 2 52.18 7.06 -54.28
N ARG A 3 50.99 7.63 -54.54
CA ARG A 3 50.03 8.06 -53.53
C ARG A 3 49.24 6.85 -53.06
N VAL A 4 49.36 6.56 -51.78
CA VAL A 4 48.49 5.58 -51.07
C VAL A 4 47.23 6.33 -50.59
N LEU A 5 46.04 5.92 -51.07
CA LEU A 5 44.73 6.37 -50.56
C LEU A 5 44.34 5.45 -49.40
N LEU A 6 44.26 6.05 -48.22
CA LEU A 6 43.74 5.38 -47.05
C LEU A 6 42.19 5.55 -47.02
N SER A 7 41.46 4.48 -47.24
CA SER A 7 39.99 4.47 -47.12
C SER A 7 39.62 4.23 -45.66
N VAL A 8 39.02 5.23 -45.03
CA VAL A 8 38.44 5.11 -43.68
C VAL A 8 37.03 4.55 -43.83
N VAL A 9 36.84 3.31 -43.38
CA VAL A 9 35.50 2.70 -43.25
C VAL A 9 34.92 3.13 -41.92
N VAL A 10 33.92 4.01 -41.94
CA VAL A 10 33.11 4.38 -40.75
C VAL A 10 32.02 3.34 -40.61
N SER A 11 32.17 2.42 -39.66
CA SER A 11 31.12 1.50 -39.27
C SER A 11 30.11 2.24 -38.40
N ALA A 12 28.95 2.58 -38.95
CA ALA A 12 27.80 3.07 -38.17
C ALA A 12 27.18 1.89 -37.41
N ALA A 13 27.38 1.83 -36.10
CA ALA A 13 26.66 0.92 -35.23
C ALA A 13 25.23 1.41 -35.09
N LEU A 14 24.27 0.77 -35.76
CA LEU A 14 22.85 0.94 -35.50
C LEU A 14 22.57 0.33 -34.12
N SER A 15 22.42 1.16 -33.10
CA SER A 15 21.83 0.77 -31.86
C SER A 15 20.31 0.57 -32.09
N VAL A 16 19.88 -0.68 -32.24
CA VAL A 16 18.48 -1.05 -32.20
C VAL A 16 18.05 -0.84 -30.78
N ALA A 17 17.37 0.30 -30.49
CA ALA A 17 16.67 0.50 -29.24
C ALA A 17 15.61 -0.59 -29.14
N ALA A 18 15.68 -1.43 -28.11
CA ALA A 18 14.61 -2.36 -27.80
C ALA A 18 13.32 -1.55 -27.65
N PRO A 19 12.18 -2.01 -28.21
CA PRO A 19 10.91 -1.30 -28.07
C PRO A 19 10.64 -1.14 -26.58
N ALA A 20 10.39 0.09 -26.12
CA ALA A 20 9.95 0.36 -24.77
C ALA A 20 8.69 -0.48 -24.53
N ARG A 21 8.75 -1.40 -23.56
CA ARG A 21 7.61 -2.24 -23.22
C ARG A 21 6.49 -1.33 -22.74
N ALA A 22 5.27 -1.50 -23.28
CA ALA A 22 4.14 -0.66 -22.90
C ALA A 22 3.87 -0.83 -21.40
N GLU A 23 3.80 0.27 -20.68
CA GLU A 23 3.45 0.31 -19.25
C GLU A 23 2.02 -0.19 -19.04
N PHE A 24 1.82 -1.06 -18.05
CA PHE A 24 0.52 -1.64 -17.82
C PHE A 24 -0.44 -0.65 -17.15
N SER A 25 -1.54 -0.38 -17.83
CA SER A 25 -2.65 0.41 -17.30
C SER A 25 -3.99 -0.05 -17.87
N ILE A 26 -5.06 0.32 -17.18
CA ILE A 26 -6.43 0.26 -17.67
C ILE A 26 -7.01 1.68 -17.61
N PRO A 27 -8.14 1.97 -18.28
CA PRO A 27 -8.75 3.30 -18.18
C PRO A 27 -8.95 3.73 -16.72
N GLY A 28 -8.34 4.84 -16.34
CA GLY A 28 -8.42 5.41 -14.99
C GLY A 28 -7.45 4.85 -13.96
N PHE A 29 -6.68 3.78 -14.24
CA PHE A 29 -5.82 3.15 -13.24
C PHE A 29 -4.52 2.61 -13.85
N GLU A 30 -3.42 2.92 -13.23
CA GLU A 30 -2.10 2.37 -13.51
C GLU A 30 -1.61 1.59 -12.29
N LEU A 31 -1.18 0.35 -12.49
CA LEU A 31 -0.58 -0.48 -11.45
C LEU A 31 0.90 -0.12 -11.28
N VAL A 32 1.30 0.18 -10.05
CA VAL A 32 2.65 0.64 -9.68
C VAL A 32 3.27 -0.35 -8.70
N GLN A 33 4.54 -0.68 -8.90
CA GLN A 33 5.28 -1.62 -8.06
C GLN A 33 6.54 -0.98 -7.50
N THR A 34 6.88 -1.27 -6.25
CA THR A 34 8.27 -1.25 -5.78
C THR A 34 8.70 -2.68 -5.52
N ALA A 35 9.68 -3.15 -6.26
CA ALA A 35 10.34 -4.43 -5.99
C ALA A 35 11.60 -4.17 -5.16
N PRO A 36 11.88 -5.01 -4.14
CA PRO A 36 13.11 -4.87 -3.36
C PRO A 36 14.32 -5.04 -4.27
N VAL A 37 15.26 -4.11 -4.21
CA VAL A 37 16.55 -4.24 -4.94
C VAL A 37 17.21 -5.57 -4.59
N GLU A 38 18.05 -6.07 -5.50
CA GLU A 38 18.75 -7.37 -5.35
C GLU A 38 17.76 -8.56 -5.27
N THR A 39 16.57 -8.44 -5.87
CA THR A 39 15.62 -9.55 -6.03
C THR A 39 15.06 -9.56 -7.47
N PRO A 40 14.67 -10.74 -7.99
CA PRO A 40 14.03 -10.85 -9.29
C PRO A 40 12.51 -10.59 -9.25
N LEU A 41 12.00 -9.90 -8.23
CA LEU A 41 10.55 -9.69 -8.04
C LEU A 41 10.02 -8.47 -8.79
N HIS A 42 10.84 -7.81 -9.58
CA HIS A 42 10.45 -6.68 -10.41
C HIS A 42 9.68 -7.13 -11.67
N SER A 43 8.76 -6.32 -12.12
CA SER A 43 7.98 -6.52 -13.36
C SER A 43 8.31 -5.40 -14.35
N ASP A 44 8.82 -5.75 -15.55
CA ASP A 44 9.33 -4.78 -16.53
C ASP A 44 8.25 -3.85 -17.11
N ASP A 45 6.98 -4.22 -17.01
CA ASP A 45 5.84 -3.46 -17.49
C ASP A 45 5.14 -2.63 -16.39
N LEU A 46 5.71 -2.60 -15.17
CA LEU A 46 5.20 -1.78 -14.06
C LEU A 46 6.21 -0.71 -13.69
N ARG A 47 5.75 0.53 -13.60
CA ARG A 47 6.60 1.63 -13.15
C ARG A 47 6.88 1.56 -11.65
N GLY A 48 8.05 2.03 -11.25
CA GLY A 48 8.41 2.20 -9.84
C GLY A 48 7.70 3.39 -9.19
N ALA A 49 7.39 3.28 -7.91
CA ALA A 49 6.70 4.35 -7.18
C ALA A 49 7.49 5.68 -7.18
N ALA A 50 8.85 5.63 -7.14
CA ALA A 50 9.66 6.84 -7.21
C ALA A 50 9.42 7.62 -8.51
N VAL A 51 9.40 6.92 -9.65
CA VAL A 51 9.14 7.53 -10.97
C VAL A 51 7.75 8.15 -11.02
N VAL A 52 6.75 7.42 -10.56
CA VAL A 52 5.35 7.88 -10.59
C VAL A 52 5.14 9.09 -9.66
N TRP A 53 5.70 9.09 -8.47
CA TRP A 53 5.52 10.21 -7.54
C TRP A 53 6.28 11.46 -7.99
N THR A 54 7.49 11.32 -8.55
CA THR A 54 8.23 12.48 -9.11
C THR A 54 7.46 13.09 -10.26
N GLU A 55 6.92 12.29 -11.18
CA GLU A 55 6.07 12.77 -12.28
C GLU A 55 4.82 13.49 -11.77
N LEU A 56 4.15 12.94 -10.76
CA LEU A 56 2.97 13.57 -10.16
C LEU A 56 3.31 14.95 -9.56
N PHE A 57 4.43 15.06 -8.85
CA PHE A 57 4.86 16.33 -8.26
C PHE A 57 5.32 17.32 -9.30
N ASP A 58 6.02 16.90 -10.37
CA ASP A 58 6.46 17.78 -11.47
C ASP A 58 5.30 18.35 -12.26
N ASN A 59 4.25 17.56 -12.46
CA ASN A 59 3.07 17.96 -13.22
C ASN A 59 2.05 18.77 -12.40
N ALA A 60 2.21 18.86 -11.08
CA ALA A 60 1.32 19.61 -10.20
C ALA A 60 1.27 21.12 -10.58
N LYS A 61 0.06 21.67 -10.71
CA LYS A 61 -0.20 23.05 -11.10
C LYS A 61 -0.66 23.92 -9.93
N SER A 62 -1.48 23.39 -9.03
CA SER A 62 -2.16 24.17 -8.02
C SER A 62 -2.02 23.59 -6.61
N GLU A 63 -2.29 22.31 -6.42
CA GLU A 63 -2.31 21.72 -5.09
C GLU A 63 -1.84 20.26 -5.07
N ILE A 64 -1.09 19.91 -4.04
CA ILE A 64 -0.77 18.53 -3.66
C ILE A 64 -1.28 18.30 -2.23
N VAL A 65 -2.06 17.25 -2.01
CA VAL A 65 -2.42 16.79 -0.67
C VAL A 65 -1.83 15.41 -0.43
N ILE A 66 -1.29 15.18 0.77
CA ILE A 66 -0.58 13.95 1.15
C ILE A 66 -1.07 13.50 2.52
N GLY A 67 -1.57 12.27 2.63
CA GLY A 67 -1.89 11.61 3.89
C GLY A 67 -0.95 10.42 4.12
N GLN A 68 -0.21 10.44 5.23
CA GLN A 68 0.81 9.42 5.54
C GLN A 68 0.84 9.06 7.02
N PHE A 69 1.33 7.86 7.30
CA PHE A 69 1.52 7.41 8.67
C PHE A 69 2.74 8.07 9.33
N TYR A 70 3.91 7.96 8.69
CA TYR A 70 5.19 8.53 9.18
C TYR A 70 6.07 8.94 7.99
N ALA A 71 7.20 9.61 8.27
CA ALA A 71 8.13 10.10 7.25
C ALA A 71 9.59 9.85 7.65
N VAL A 72 10.35 9.15 6.79
CA VAL A 72 11.77 8.83 6.97
C VAL A 72 12.49 8.97 5.64
N ASN A 73 13.31 10.00 5.48
CA ASN A 73 14.19 10.17 4.33
C ASN A 73 15.60 9.66 4.63
N LYS A 74 16.32 9.29 3.59
CA LYS A 74 17.74 8.91 3.67
C LYS A 74 18.49 9.54 2.51
N PRO A 75 19.58 10.30 2.79
CA PRO A 75 20.43 10.85 1.75
C PRO A 75 20.95 9.77 0.79
N GLY A 76 20.92 10.05 -0.50
CA GLY A 76 21.37 9.14 -1.57
C GLY A 76 20.35 8.09 -1.99
N SER A 77 19.18 8.01 -1.33
CA SER A 77 18.12 7.07 -1.70
C SER A 77 17.29 7.54 -2.89
N ALA A 78 16.59 6.62 -3.56
CA ALA A 78 15.61 6.97 -4.58
C ALA A 78 14.49 7.87 -4.01
N PHE A 79 14.17 7.71 -2.74
CA PHE A 79 13.17 8.53 -2.07
C PHE A 79 13.61 9.97 -1.83
N GLU A 80 14.90 10.23 -1.66
CA GLU A 80 15.40 11.61 -1.60
C GLU A 80 15.01 12.42 -2.84
N LYS A 81 15.09 11.80 -4.05
CA LYS A 81 14.63 12.43 -5.29
C LYS A 81 13.15 12.78 -5.24
N VAL A 82 12.34 11.91 -4.69
CA VAL A 82 10.89 12.17 -4.52
C VAL A 82 10.67 13.42 -3.64
N VAL A 83 11.41 13.55 -2.54
CA VAL A 83 11.33 14.72 -1.64
C VAL A 83 11.85 16.00 -2.33
N GLU A 84 12.93 15.90 -3.14
CA GLU A 84 13.45 17.02 -3.93
C GLU A 84 12.40 17.53 -4.93
N HIS A 85 11.68 16.64 -5.63
CA HIS A 85 10.62 17.01 -6.57
C HIS A 85 9.40 17.62 -5.86
N LEU A 86 9.05 17.12 -4.67
CA LEU A 86 8.04 17.76 -3.82
C LEU A 86 8.45 19.18 -3.42
N ALA A 87 9.71 19.38 -3.04
CA ALA A 87 10.25 20.69 -2.72
C ALA A 87 10.26 21.62 -3.95
N ALA A 88 10.57 21.10 -5.14
CA ALA A 88 10.51 21.85 -6.38
C ALA A 88 9.07 22.28 -6.72
N ALA A 89 8.07 21.45 -6.47
CA ALA A 89 6.66 21.81 -6.62
C ALA A 89 6.29 22.99 -5.70
N GLY A 90 6.69 22.94 -4.42
CA GLY A 90 6.48 24.05 -3.49
C GLY A 90 7.17 25.34 -3.93
N LYS A 91 8.40 25.28 -4.48
CA LYS A 91 9.12 26.43 -5.04
C LYS A 91 8.40 27.02 -6.27
N ARG A 92 7.68 26.23 -7.05
CA ARG A 92 6.84 26.69 -8.18
C ARG A 92 5.55 27.38 -7.73
N GLY A 93 5.26 27.40 -6.42
CA GLY A 93 4.04 28.00 -5.87
C GLY A 93 2.88 27.00 -5.69
N VAL A 94 3.10 25.71 -5.91
CA VAL A 94 2.08 24.67 -5.65
C VAL A 94 1.82 24.61 -4.15
N LYS A 95 0.56 24.69 -3.74
CA LYS A 95 0.15 24.54 -2.35
C LYS A 95 0.27 23.07 -1.94
N ILE A 96 0.95 22.79 -0.84
CA ILE A 96 1.13 21.44 -0.36
C ILE A 96 0.52 21.31 1.04
N ARG A 97 -0.44 20.40 1.21
CA ARG A 97 -1.02 20.05 2.50
C ARG A 97 -0.59 18.63 2.89
N PHE A 98 0.18 18.51 3.95
CA PHE A 98 0.71 17.24 4.42
C PHE A 98 0.12 16.88 5.78
N LEU A 99 -0.55 15.72 5.87
CA LEU A 99 -1.16 15.22 7.09
C LEU A 99 -0.43 13.96 7.56
N LEU A 100 0.13 14.02 8.77
CA LEU A 100 0.77 12.89 9.45
C LEU A 100 -0.07 12.42 10.64
N ASP A 101 0.07 11.14 10.97
CA ASP A 101 -0.45 10.59 12.22
C ASP A 101 0.42 10.99 13.43
N GLN A 102 -0.20 11.26 14.58
CA GLN A 102 0.52 11.63 15.81
C GLN A 102 1.45 10.50 16.31
N LYS A 103 1.01 9.26 16.23
CA LYS A 103 1.85 8.11 16.62
C LYS A 103 2.98 7.91 15.63
N GLY A 104 2.71 8.16 14.35
CA GLY A 104 3.67 8.10 13.27
C GLY A 104 4.79 9.16 13.38
N VAL A 105 4.53 10.33 13.98
CA VAL A 105 5.58 11.33 14.25
C VAL A 105 6.68 10.74 15.14
N GLY A 106 6.33 9.90 16.11
CA GLY A 106 7.32 9.22 16.96
C GLY A 106 8.15 8.16 16.24
N LEU A 107 7.72 7.72 15.04
CA LEU A 107 8.45 6.80 14.18
C LEU A 107 9.19 7.51 13.04
N SER A 108 8.95 8.81 12.88
CA SER A 108 9.57 9.64 11.86
C SER A 108 10.95 10.13 12.31
N GLU A 109 11.83 10.37 11.35
CA GLU A 109 13.09 11.06 11.65
C GLU A 109 12.86 12.57 11.74
N LYS A 110 13.38 13.17 12.80
CA LYS A 110 13.27 14.62 13.03
C LYS A 110 13.82 15.42 11.85
N SER A 111 14.94 15.03 11.28
CA SER A 111 15.54 15.66 10.10
C SER A 111 14.59 15.68 8.90
N THR A 112 13.84 14.60 8.68
CA THR A 112 12.84 14.52 7.61
C THR A 112 11.67 15.45 7.87
N ILE A 113 11.18 15.51 9.10
CA ILE A 113 10.10 16.45 9.47
C ILE A 113 10.55 17.91 9.31
N ASP A 114 11.77 18.22 9.71
CA ASP A 114 12.35 19.57 9.55
C ASP A 114 12.52 19.91 8.06
N GLN A 115 12.99 18.96 7.25
CA GLN A 115 13.08 19.09 5.79
C GLN A 115 11.72 19.37 5.14
N LEU A 116 10.67 18.65 5.53
CA LEU A 116 9.31 18.88 5.02
C LEU A 116 8.80 20.27 5.40
N LYS A 117 8.99 20.70 6.65
CA LYS A 117 8.56 22.02 7.12
C LYS A 117 9.29 23.17 6.43
N ALA A 118 10.49 22.92 5.89
CA ALA A 118 11.27 23.92 5.15
C ALA A 118 10.83 24.07 3.68
N ILE A 119 9.97 23.19 3.18
CA ILE A 119 9.45 23.29 1.81
C ILE A 119 8.52 24.50 1.68
N PRO A 120 8.76 25.41 0.72
CA PRO A 120 7.87 26.56 0.48
C PRO A 120 6.45 26.10 0.17
N ASN A 121 5.43 26.82 0.65
CA ASN A 121 4.01 26.54 0.44
C ASN A 121 3.52 25.18 0.96
N LEU A 122 4.30 24.52 1.84
CA LEU A 122 3.91 23.28 2.51
C LEU A 122 3.38 23.59 3.92
N GLU A 123 2.15 23.16 4.17
CA GLU A 123 1.55 23.11 5.52
C GLU A 123 1.53 21.67 6.00
N LEU A 124 2.30 21.38 7.06
CA LEU A 124 2.32 20.07 7.72
C LEU A 124 1.44 20.14 8.96
N ARG A 125 0.45 19.25 9.02
CA ARG A 125 -0.38 19.02 10.20
C ARG A 125 -0.22 17.61 10.73
N VAL A 126 -0.47 17.47 12.03
CA VAL A 126 -0.45 16.17 12.73
C VAL A 126 -1.83 15.94 13.32
N LEU A 127 -2.44 14.80 12.96
CA LEU A 127 -3.73 14.39 13.51
C LEU A 127 -3.52 13.23 14.50
N ASP A 128 -3.94 13.45 15.73
CA ASP A 128 -4.08 12.37 16.71
C ASP A 128 -5.38 11.60 16.45
N PHE A 129 -5.29 10.61 15.56
CA PHE A 129 -6.44 9.81 15.16
C PHE A 129 -7.01 8.98 16.33
N ASN A 130 -6.19 8.70 17.34
CA ASN A 130 -6.64 8.07 18.58
C ASN A 130 -7.74 8.90 19.29
N LYS A 131 -7.70 10.24 19.19
CA LYS A 131 -8.77 11.11 19.74
C LYS A 131 -10.10 10.95 19.03
N LEU A 132 -10.11 10.41 17.81
CA LEU A 132 -11.35 10.16 17.06
C LEU A 132 -11.97 8.82 17.43
N THR A 133 -11.16 7.77 17.53
CA THR A 133 -11.62 6.38 17.59
C THR A 133 -11.26 5.64 18.87
N GLY A 134 -10.44 6.24 19.74
CA GLY A 134 -9.98 5.65 21.00
C GLY A 134 -8.74 4.76 20.89
N ASN A 135 -8.34 4.30 19.70
CA ASN A 135 -7.07 3.52 19.49
C ASN A 135 -6.64 3.45 18.02
N GLY A 136 -7.17 4.28 17.14
CA GLY A 136 -6.83 4.28 15.72
C GLY A 136 -5.63 5.15 15.39
N ILE A 137 -5.14 4.96 14.17
CA ILE A 137 -4.06 5.75 13.53
C ILE A 137 -4.44 6.10 12.10
N ILE A 138 -3.78 7.06 11.49
CA ILE A 138 -3.77 7.20 10.03
C ILE A 138 -2.76 6.19 9.49
N HIS A 139 -3.23 5.05 9.01
CA HIS A 139 -2.38 4.05 8.40
C HIS A 139 -2.43 4.09 6.86
N ALA A 140 -3.32 4.88 6.29
CA ALA A 140 -3.41 5.11 4.85
C ALA A 140 -2.15 5.80 4.30
N LYS A 141 -1.78 5.50 3.05
CA LYS A 141 -0.70 6.10 2.29
C LYS A 141 -1.26 6.51 0.94
N TYR A 142 -1.47 7.81 0.80
CA TYR A 142 -2.08 8.35 -0.40
C TYR A 142 -1.69 9.80 -0.64
N LEU A 143 -1.85 10.22 -1.87
CA LEU A 143 -1.74 11.62 -2.27
C LEU A 143 -2.75 11.94 -3.37
N VAL A 144 -3.08 13.22 -3.53
CA VAL A 144 -3.89 13.73 -4.64
C VAL A 144 -3.26 15.00 -5.17
N VAL A 145 -3.17 15.10 -6.50
CA VAL A 145 -2.61 16.25 -7.23
C VAL A 145 -3.73 16.93 -8.00
N ASP A 146 -3.85 18.23 -7.81
CA ASP A 146 -4.81 19.14 -8.48
C ASP A 146 -6.27 18.66 -8.42
N GLY A 147 -6.61 17.84 -7.43
CA GLY A 147 -7.93 17.23 -7.28
C GLY A 147 -8.32 16.22 -8.36
N ALA A 148 -7.43 15.91 -9.28
CA ALA A 148 -7.71 15.12 -10.48
C ALA A 148 -6.98 13.78 -10.54
N THR A 149 -5.77 13.70 -9.99
CA THR A 149 -4.98 12.46 -9.98
C THR A 149 -4.65 12.06 -8.56
N ALA A 150 -5.02 10.83 -8.18
CA ALA A 150 -4.68 10.29 -6.87
C ALA A 150 -3.62 9.18 -6.98
N TYR A 151 -2.98 8.89 -5.88
CA TYR A 151 -2.20 7.69 -5.65
C TYR A 151 -2.65 7.06 -4.33
N VAL A 152 -2.89 5.76 -4.34
CA VAL A 152 -3.19 4.96 -3.13
C VAL A 152 -2.32 3.71 -3.19
N GLY A 153 -1.61 3.41 -2.11
CA GLY A 153 -0.75 2.24 -2.11
C GLY A 153 -0.24 1.85 -0.72
N SER A 154 0.64 0.88 -0.72
CA SER A 154 1.26 0.39 0.51
C SER A 154 2.53 1.16 0.90
N GLN A 155 3.09 2.00 -0.01
CA GLN A 155 4.32 2.74 0.20
C GLN A 155 4.18 3.80 1.30
N ASN A 156 4.88 3.63 2.40
CA ASN A 156 5.07 4.70 3.38
C ASN A 156 5.93 5.82 2.78
N PHE A 157 5.87 7.01 3.34
CA PHE A 157 6.78 8.13 3.03
C PHE A 157 8.16 7.87 3.63
N ASP A 158 8.81 6.81 3.14
CA ASP A 158 9.98 6.18 3.73
C ASP A 158 10.88 5.59 2.65
N TRP A 159 12.17 5.92 2.66
CA TRP A 159 13.14 5.47 1.68
C TRP A 159 13.15 3.95 1.48
N ARG A 160 12.88 3.15 2.53
CA ARG A 160 12.81 1.68 2.46
C ARG A 160 11.68 1.19 1.57
N SER A 161 10.56 1.89 1.56
CA SER A 161 9.40 1.59 0.70
C SER A 161 9.64 1.83 -0.79
N PHE A 162 10.73 2.51 -1.15
CA PHE A 162 11.10 2.80 -2.54
C PHE A 162 12.25 1.94 -3.06
N GLU A 163 12.93 1.19 -2.19
CA GLU A 163 14.11 0.40 -2.57
C GLU A 163 14.13 -1.01 -1.98
N HIS A 164 13.67 -1.21 -0.74
CA HIS A 164 13.94 -2.43 0.02
C HIS A 164 12.71 -3.22 0.46
N ILE A 165 11.53 -2.75 0.14
CA ILE A 165 10.27 -3.37 0.53
C ILE A 165 9.46 -3.67 -0.73
N HIS A 166 8.78 -4.84 -0.77
CA HIS A 166 7.87 -5.16 -1.87
C HIS A 166 6.53 -4.47 -1.66
N GLU A 167 6.24 -3.47 -2.50
CA GLU A 167 5.08 -2.60 -2.37
C GLU A 167 4.25 -2.58 -3.64
N THR A 168 2.97 -2.26 -3.50
CA THR A 168 2.03 -2.07 -4.62
C THR A 168 1.22 -0.81 -4.41
N GLY A 169 1.01 -0.07 -5.48
CA GLY A 169 0.17 1.12 -5.50
C GLY A 169 -0.59 1.28 -6.81
N LEU A 170 -1.47 2.25 -6.81
CA LEU A 170 -2.26 2.66 -7.97
C LEU A 170 -2.11 4.16 -8.19
N ARG A 171 -1.71 4.57 -9.40
CA ARG A 171 -1.98 5.92 -9.88
C ARG A 171 -3.38 5.94 -10.47
N ILE A 172 -4.20 6.88 -10.04
CA ILE A 172 -5.64 6.90 -10.29
C ILE A 172 -6.02 8.20 -10.98
N THR A 173 -6.51 8.09 -12.21
CA THR A 173 -7.09 9.19 -12.98
C THR A 173 -8.60 9.01 -13.18
N ASP A 174 -9.19 7.95 -12.62
CA ASP A 174 -10.64 7.84 -12.51
C ASP A 174 -11.19 8.96 -11.63
N ALA A 175 -12.00 9.82 -12.22
CA ALA A 175 -12.44 11.06 -11.58
C ALA A 175 -13.26 10.81 -10.30
N LYS A 176 -14.07 9.73 -10.27
CA LYS A 176 -14.88 9.36 -9.11
C LYS A 176 -13.98 8.94 -7.94
N VAL A 177 -13.06 8.00 -8.20
CA VAL A 177 -12.19 7.46 -7.14
C VAL A 177 -11.20 8.54 -6.65
N ALA A 178 -10.64 9.35 -7.55
CA ALA A 178 -9.76 10.46 -7.17
C ALA A 178 -10.49 11.49 -6.28
N ALA A 179 -11.73 11.85 -6.64
CA ALA A 179 -12.55 12.74 -5.81
C ALA A 179 -12.88 12.13 -4.43
N GLN A 180 -13.12 10.82 -4.36
CA GLN A 180 -13.35 10.12 -3.09
C GLN A 180 -12.10 10.13 -2.20
N VAL A 181 -10.90 9.91 -2.75
CA VAL A 181 -9.63 10.01 -2.01
C VAL A 181 -9.42 11.42 -1.47
N LEU A 182 -9.69 12.45 -2.29
CA LEU A 182 -9.62 13.85 -1.85
C LEU A 182 -10.63 14.17 -0.74
N ALA A 183 -11.83 13.62 -0.82
CA ALA A 183 -12.86 13.81 0.20
C ALA A 183 -12.42 13.25 1.57
N ILE A 184 -11.78 12.08 1.59
CA ILE A 184 -11.15 11.51 2.81
C ILE A 184 -10.11 12.48 3.38
N PHE A 185 -9.18 12.96 2.53
CA PHE A 185 -8.15 13.89 2.99
C PHE A 185 -8.78 15.16 3.61
N ASN A 186 -9.74 15.76 2.94
CA ASN A 186 -10.39 16.99 3.41
C ASN A 186 -11.16 16.76 4.72
N GLN A 187 -11.76 15.58 4.91
CA GLN A 187 -12.40 15.20 6.16
C GLN A 187 -11.39 15.10 7.31
N ASP A 188 -10.28 14.38 7.09
CA ASP A 188 -9.25 14.19 8.11
C ASP A 188 -8.51 15.51 8.42
N TRP A 189 -8.29 16.35 7.41
CA TRP A 189 -7.73 17.70 7.57
C TRP A 189 -8.64 18.62 8.42
N ARG A 190 -9.95 18.53 8.23
CA ARG A 190 -10.94 19.23 9.05
C ARG A 190 -11.00 18.67 10.47
N ALA A 191 -10.98 17.35 10.61
CA ALA A 191 -10.95 16.69 11.92
C ALA A 191 -9.73 17.14 12.74
N GLN A 192 -8.55 17.29 12.09
CA GLN A 192 -7.36 17.79 12.74
C GLN A 192 -7.55 19.22 13.27
N ALA A 193 -8.12 20.12 12.47
CA ALA A 193 -8.39 21.48 12.91
C ALA A 193 -9.36 21.54 14.13
N LEU A 194 -10.39 20.71 14.13
CA LEU A 194 -11.34 20.62 15.24
C LEU A 194 -10.69 20.07 16.52
N THR A 195 -9.96 18.94 16.40
CA THR A 195 -9.33 18.30 17.56
C THR A 195 -8.23 19.16 18.19
N THR A 196 -7.54 19.98 17.40
CA THR A 196 -6.56 20.96 17.91
C THR A 196 -7.21 22.06 18.74
N GLN A 197 -8.46 22.41 18.43
CA GLN A 197 -9.26 23.37 19.20
C GLN A 197 -10.00 22.73 20.39
N GLY A 198 -9.76 21.44 20.67
CA GLY A 198 -10.46 20.68 21.71
C GLY A 198 -11.91 20.30 21.35
N LEU A 199 -12.29 20.50 20.09
CA LEU A 199 -13.63 20.15 19.59
C LEU A 199 -13.67 18.70 19.10
N LYS A 200 -14.84 18.09 19.12
CA LYS A 200 -15.05 16.76 18.56
C LYS A 200 -15.29 16.84 17.05
N ALA A 201 -14.62 15.97 16.29
CA ALA A 201 -14.95 15.77 14.90
C ALA A 201 -16.34 15.08 14.79
N PRO A 202 -17.19 15.52 13.87
CA PRO A 202 -18.51 14.91 13.70
C PRO A 202 -18.39 13.50 13.14
N VAL A 203 -19.18 12.57 13.65
CA VAL A 203 -19.44 11.28 13.05
C VAL A 203 -20.30 11.51 11.81
N LEU A 204 -19.85 11.05 10.64
CA LEU A 204 -20.52 11.25 9.35
C LEU A 204 -21.47 10.11 9.02
N ASN A 205 -21.03 8.88 9.20
CA ASN A 205 -21.81 7.69 8.90
C ASN A 205 -22.13 6.90 10.17
N VAL A 206 -23.41 6.82 10.49
CA VAL A 206 -23.95 5.97 11.57
C VAL A 206 -24.46 4.63 11.06
N LYS A 207 -24.62 4.48 9.74
CA LYS A 207 -25.01 3.25 9.07
C LYS A 207 -24.00 2.92 8.00
N THR A 208 -23.71 1.64 7.87
CA THR A 208 -22.83 1.13 6.82
C THR A 208 -23.51 1.23 5.48
N GLU A 209 -22.97 2.08 4.61
CA GLU A 209 -23.32 2.09 3.20
C GLU A 209 -22.19 1.37 2.44
N THR A 210 -22.49 0.18 1.94
CA THR A 210 -21.50 -0.59 1.14
C THR A 210 -21.25 0.01 -0.24
N GLY A 211 -22.06 0.99 -0.66
CA GLY A 211 -22.08 1.47 -2.04
C GLY A 211 -22.45 0.35 -3.02
N ASP A 212 -22.40 0.63 -4.32
CA ASP A 212 -22.54 -0.42 -5.33
C ASP A 212 -21.18 -1.11 -5.55
N ILE A 213 -20.83 -2.03 -4.64
CA ILE A 213 -19.59 -2.82 -4.73
C ILE A 213 -19.61 -3.84 -5.90
N ARG A 214 -20.70 -3.90 -6.67
CA ARG A 214 -20.88 -4.91 -7.72
C ARG A 214 -20.44 -4.45 -9.09
N GLN A 215 -20.17 -3.17 -9.30
CA GLN A 215 -19.84 -2.61 -10.61
C GLN A 215 -18.68 -1.62 -10.58
N GLY A 216 -17.84 -1.68 -11.63
CA GLY A 216 -16.80 -0.68 -11.90
C GLY A 216 -15.69 -0.62 -10.85
N ALA A 217 -15.25 0.60 -10.58
CA ALA A 217 -14.26 0.89 -9.54
C ALA A 217 -14.87 1.75 -8.43
N PHE A 218 -14.45 1.51 -7.19
CA PHE A 218 -14.93 2.24 -6.02
C PHE A 218 -13.91 2.22 -4.89
N LEU A 219 -14.05 3.19 -3.99
CA LEU A 219 -13.25 3.31 -2.78
C LEU A 219 -14.01 2.71 -1.58
N LEU A 220 -13.34 1.82 -0.85
CA LEU A 220 -13.66 1.48 0.52
C LEU A 220 -12.70 2.25 1.43
N ALA A 221 -13.12 2.60 2.62
CA ALA A 221 -12.27 3.21 3.63
C ALA A 221 -12.72 2.85 5.05
N SER A 222 -11.80 2.94 5.99
CA SER A 222 -12.05 2.76 7.42
C SER A 222 -11.55 3.99 8.21
N PRO A 223 -12.09 4.25 9.40
CA PRO A 223 -13.32 3.65 9.94
C PRO A 223 -14.56 4.31 9.31
N ASN A 224 -15.60 3.53 9.13
CA ASN A 224 -16.84 3.98 8.46
C ASN A 224 -17.42 5.28 9.04
N GLN A 225 -17.40 5.42 10.35
CA GLN A 225 -17.95 6.59 11.04
C GLN A 225 -17.36 7.95 10.63
N TYR A 226 -16.19 7.95 10.01
CA TYR A 226 -15.52 9.16 9.49
C TYR A 226 -15.37 9.15 7.96
N ASN A 227 -16.08 8.28 7.26
CA ASN A 227 -16.09 8.26 5.80
C ASN A 227 -17.08 9.31 5.27
N PRO A 228 -16.67 10.15 4.30
CA PRO A 228 -17.62 10.96 3.54
C PRO A 228 -18.66 10.12 2.80
N ALA A 229 -19.81 10.73 2.49
CA ALA A 229 -20.88 10.06 1.74
C ALA A 229 -20.38 9.49 0.41
N GLY A 230 -20.89 8.33 0.02
CA GLY A 230 -20.55 7.65 -1.22
C GLY A 230 -19.23 6.86 -1.19
N ILE A 231 -18.58 6.76 -0.02
CA ILE A 231 -17.41 5.90 0.22
C ILE A 231 -17.87 4.70 1.03
N GLY A 232 -17.53 3.49 0.57
CA GLY A 232 -17.93 2.26 1.23
C GLY A 232 -17.11 2.01 2.52
N ASP A 233 -17.66 1.18 3.38
CA ASP A 233 -17.01 0.73 4.61
C ASP A 233 -16.11 -0.49 4.33
N SER A 234 -14.84 -0.42 4.71
CA SER A 234 -13.88 -1.53 4.56
C SER A 234 -14.29 -2.77 5.36
N GLU A 235 -14.83 -2.58 6.57
CA GLU A 235 -15.19 -3.67 7.50
C GLU A 235 -16.34 -4.54 6.97
N THR A 236 -17.24 -3.98 6.18
CA THR A 236 -18.34 -4.72 5.54
C THR A 236 -18.08 -5.04 4.08
N GLY A 237 -17.41 -4.15 3.35
CA GLY A 237 -17.14 -4.32 1.93
C GLY A 237 -16.19 -5.47 1.63
N LEU A 238 -15.12 -5.65 2.42
CA LEU A 238 -14.16 -6.74 2.23
C LEU A 238 -14.81 -8.13 2.47
N PRO A 239 -15.57 -8.37 3.54
CA PRO A 239 -16.32 -9.62 3.69
C PRO A 239 -17.34 -9.86 2.57
N ALA A 240 -18.01 -8.82 2.09
CA ALA A 240 -18.96 -8.95 0.98
C ALA A 240 -18.26 -9.37 -0.33
N LEU A 241 -17.07 -8.84 -0.63
CA LEU A 241 -16.24 -9.28 -1.76
C LEU A 241 -15.84 -10.75 -1.64
N LEU A 242 -15.42 -11.19 -0.44
CA LEU A 242 -15.08 -12.59 -0.17
C LEU A 242 -16.31 -13.52 -0.25
N ALA A 243 -17.49 -13.03 0.10
CA ALA A 243 -18.74 -13.78 -0.04
C ALA A 243 -19.14 -14.01 -1.50
N ASP A 244 -18.79 -13.10 -2.40
CA ASP A 244 -19.03 -13.21 -3.84
C ASP A 244 -18.07 -14.18 -4.56
N ALA A 245 -16.95 -14.56 -3.94
CA ALA A 245 -15.94 -15.47 -4.50
C ALA A 245 -16.50 -16.85 -4.81
N LYS A 246 -16.16 -17.39 -6.01
CA LYS A 246 -16.68 -18.66 -6.52
C LYS A 246 -15.62 -19.73 -6.75
N SER A 247 -14.40 -19.35 -7.11
CA SER A 247 -13.35 -20.30 -7.49
C SER A 247 -12.04 -20.13 -6.74
N GLU A 248 -11.46 -18.93 -6.77
CA GLU A 248 -10.15 -18.66 -6.17
C GLU A 248 -10.07 -17.25 -5.60
N VAL A 249 -9.45 -17.13 -4.44
CA VAL A 249 -9.03 -15.85 -3.84
C VAL A 249 -7.53 -15.90 -3.59
N ARG A 250 -6.80 -14.93 -4.16
CA ARG A 250 -5.37 -14.72 -3.93
C ARG A 250 -5.17 -13.49 -3.06
N ILE A 251 -4.44 -13.62 -1.99
CA ILE A 251 -4.23 -12.56 -1.00
C ILE A 251 -2.74 -12.41 -0.75
N GLN A 252 -2.23 -11.18 -0.75
CA GLN A 252 -0.87 -10.84 -0.33
C GLN A 252 -0.91 -9.72 0.69
N LEU A 253 -0.32 -9.94 1.86
CA LEU A 253 -0.35 -9.00 2.99
C LEU A 253 1.02 -8.95 3.70
N LEU A 254 1.29 -7.81 4.37
CA LEU A 254 2.33 -7.80 5.40
C LEU A 254 1.88 -8.66 6.58
N ASP A 255 0.72 -8.33 7.17
CA ASP A 255 0.18 -9.00 8.35
C ASP A 255 -1.24 -9.51 8.14
N TYR A 256 -1.45 -10.75 8.56
CA TYR A 256 -2.75 -11.38 8.76
C TYR A 256 -2.84 -11.86 10.22
N ALA A 257 -3.58 -11.14 11.03
CA ALA A 257 -3.78 -11.49 12.41
C ALA A 257 -5.22 -11.15 12.84
N PRO A 258 -6.12 -12.13 13.02
CA PRO A 258 -7.50 -11.88 13.43
C PRO A 258 -7.58 -11.50 14.91
N LEU A 259 -6.87 -10.44 15.27
CA LEU A 259 -6.72 -9.93 16.63
C LEU A 259 -6.77 -8.41 16.61
N SER A 260 -7.50 -7.82 17.54
CA SER A 260 -7.50 -6.39 17.79
C SER A 260 -6.46 -5.99 18.83
N TYR A 261 -6.30 -4.69 19.02
CA TYR A 261 -5.52 -4.11 20.11
C TYR A 261 -6.46 -3.67 21.21
N GLY A 262 -6.46 -4.41 22.32
CA GLY A 262 -7.29 -4.11 23.50
C GLY A 262 -6.52 -3.38 24.60
N PRO A 263 -7.21 -3.01 25.71
CA PRO A 263 -6.61 -2.39 26.89
C PRO A 263 -5.51 -3.27 27.50
N LYS A 264 -4.50 -2.62 28.10
CA LYS A 264 -3.43 -3.30 28.83
C LYS A 264 -2.68 -4.38 28.02
N GLY A 265 -2.59 -4.22 26.68
CA GLY A 265 -1.89 -5.16 25.80
C GLY A 265 -2.66 -6.44 25.49
N THR A 266 -3.94 -6.52 25.84
CA THR A 266 -4.80 -7.64 25.42
C THR A 266 -4.97 -7.66 23.91
N ARG A 267 -5.17 -8.85 23.35
CA ARG A 267 -5.37 -9.06 21.90
C ARG A 267 -6.69 -9.81 21.66
N PRO A 268 -7.85 -9.09 21.77
CA PRO A 268 -9.16 -9.70 21.54
C PRO A 268 -9.25 -10.27 20.12
N TYR A 269 -9.98 -11.37 19.96
CA TYR A 269 -10.24 -11.97 18.65
C TYR A 269 -11.10 -11.02 17.80
N TYR A 270 -10.62 -10.75 16.59
CA TYR A 270 -11.31 -9.96 15.56
C TYR A 270 -11.77 -10.88 14.43
N ALA A 271 -13.03 -11.28 14.49
CA ALA A 271 -13.57 -12.36 13.68
C ALA A 271 -13.88 -11.97 12.23
N VAL A 272 -14.11 -10.68 11.95
CA VAL A 272 -14.80 -10.22 10.74
C VAL A 272 -14.17 -10.77 9.47
N ILE A 273 -12.88 -10.53 9.26
CA ILE A 273 -12.19 -10.93 8.02
C ILE A 273 -11.86 -12.42 8.03
N ASP A 274 -11.39 -12.96 9.15
CA ASP A 274 -11.04 -14.37 9.27
C ASP A 274 -12.25 -15.28 9.04
N ASN A 275 -13.41 -14.91 9.59
CA ASN A 275 -14.67 -15.62 9.33
C ASN A 275 -15.05 -15.58 7.84
N ALA A 276 -14.87 -14.47 7.17
CA ALA A 276 -15.18 -14.36 5.73
C ALA A 276 -14.26 -15.22 4.87
N VAL A 277 -12.97 -15.28 5.18
CA VAL A 277 -12.00 -16.16 4.50
C VAL A 277 -12.36 -17.64 4.74
N ARG A 278 -12.64 -18.04 5.99
CA ARG A 278 -13.06 -19.40 6.32
C ARG A 278 -14.38 -19.78 5.66
N ALA A 279 -15.33 -18.87 5.59
CA ALA A 279 -16.60 -19.09 4.91
C ALA A 279 -16.42 -19.27 3.40
N ALA A 280 -15.52 -18.53 2.76
CA ALA A 280 -15.15 -18.74 1.36
C ALA A 280 -14.52 -20.11 1.14
N ALA A 281 -13.53 -20.50 1.97
CA ALA A 281 -12.92 -21.83 1.92
C ALA A 281 -13.96 -22.95 2.11
N ASN A 282 -14.90 -22.79 3.04
CA ASN A 282 -15.98 -23.75 3.29
C ASN A 282 -16.92 -23.94 2.09
N ARG A 283 -17.07 -22.93 1.25
CA ARG A 283 -17.81 -23.03 -0.02
C ARG A 283 -17.05 -23.75 -1.13
N GLY A 284 -15.80 -24.16 -0.88
CA GLY A 284 -14.93 -24.79 -1.87
C GLY A 284 -14.03 -23.81 -2.64
N VAL A 285 -14.02 -22.51 -2.29
CA VAL A 285 -13.15 -21.52 -2.89
C VAL A 285 -11.70 -21.80 -2.50
N LYS A 286 -10.79 -21.82 -3.46
CA LYS A 286 -9.35 -21.94 -3.21
C LYS A 286 -8.82 -20.63 -2.64
N ILE A 287 -8.15 -20.69 -1.50
CA ILE A 287 -7.51 -19.55 -0.85
C ILE A 287 -6.00 -19.68 -0.97
N LYS A 288 -5.36 -18.76 -1.66
CA LYS A 288 -3.91 -18.59 -1.70
C LYS A 288 -3.53 -17.36 -0.89
N LEU A 289 -2.96 -17.52 0.28
CA LEU A 289 -2.56 -16.44 1.18
C LEU A 289 -1.03 -16.36 1.26
N MET A 290 -0.46 -15.22 0.87
CA MET A 290 0.93 -14.85 1.15
C MET A 290 1.01 -13.86 2.28
N VAL A 291 1.88 -14.11 3.25
CA VAL A 291 2.19 -13.19 4.34
C VAL A 291 3.70 -13.01 4.49
N SER A 292 4.12 -11.91 5.09
CA SER A 292 5.53 -11.74 5.43
C SER A 292 5.95 -12.70 6.54
N ASN A 293 7.24 -12.95 6.65
CA ASN A 293 7.82 -13.74 7.75
C ASN A 293 7.54 -13.14 9.14
N TRP A 294 7.15 -11.87 9.23
CA TRP A 294 6.77 -11.24 10.50
C TRP A 294 5.54 -11.88 11.15
N ASN A 295 4.74 -12.61 10.37
CA ASN A 295 3.60 -13.40 10.88
C ASN A 295 4.01 -14.72 11.57
N LEU A 296 5.29 -15.10 11.55
CA LEU A 296 5.81 -16.25 12.27
C LEU A 296 5.91 -16.02 13.79
N GLU A 297 5.55 -14.84 14.27
CA GLU A 297 5.50 -14.48 15.68
C GLU A 297 4.14 -14.79 16.30
N GLN A 298 4.15 -15.25 17.57
CA GLN A 298 2.91 -15.46 18.34
C GLN A 298 2.26 -14.12 18.73
N PRO A 299 0.92 -14.02 18.83
CA PRO A 299 -0.06 -15.13 18.64
C PRO A 299 -0.54 -15.26 17.18
N ALA A 300 -0.14 -14.43 16.23
CA ALA A 300 -0.62 -14.47 14.84
C ALA A 300 -0.40 -15.84 14.18
N LEU A 301 0.75 -16.46 14.42
CA LEU A 301 1.11 -17.76 13.85
C LEU A 301 0.08 -18.87 14.15
N VAL A 302 -0.53 -18.87 15.35
CA VAL A 302 -1.55 -19.89 15.71
C VAL A 302 -2.76 -19.79 14.77
N TYR A 303 -3.20 -18.58 14.46
CA TYR A 303 -4.35 -18.36 13.57
C TYR A 303 -4.03 -18.74 12.12
N LEU A 304 -2.82 -18.43 11.65
CA LEU A 304 -2.38 -18.86 10.31
C LEU A 304 -2.34 -20.39 10.21
N LYS A 305 -1.77 -21.07 11.20
CA LYS A 305 -1.76 -22.55 11.25
C LYS A 305 -3.18 -23.12 11.28
N SER A 306 -4.07 -22.53 12.09
CA SER A 306 -5.48 -22.90 12.14
C SER A 306 -6.22 -22.71 10.82
N LEU A 307 -5.87 -21.70 10.04
CA LEU A 307 -6.44 -21.47 8.71
C LEU A 307 -5.86 -22.46 7.68
N ALA A 308 -4.56 -22.77 7.78
CA ALA A 308 -3.84 -23.64 6.85
C ALA A 308 -4.28 -25.12 6.92
N ILE A 309 -5.00 -25.57 7.96
CA ILE A 309 -5.54 -26.94 8.02
C ILE A 309 -6.79 -27.13 7.16
N LEU A 310 -7.41 -26.06 6.66
CA LEU A 310 -8.57 -26.17 5.78
C LEU A 310 -8.13 -26.68 4.40
N PRO A 311 -8.86 -27.64 3.79
CA PRO A 311 -8.39 -28.36 2.60
C PRO A 311 -8.19 -27.48 1.36
N ASN A 312 -8.86 -26.35 1.27
CA ASN A 312 -8.77 -25.43 0.13
C ASN A 312 -7.89 -24.19 0.41
N VAL A 313 -7.10 -24.21 1.50
CA VAL A 313 -6.27 -23.06 1.89
C VAL A 313 -4.80 -23.44 1.79
N GLU A 314 -4.06 -22.68 1.00
CA GLU A 314 -2.59 -22.73 0.96
C GLU A 314 -2.04 -21.40 1.47
N ILE A 315 -1.15 -21.47 2.45
CA ILE A 315 -0.47 -20.30 3.01
C ILE A 315 1.01 -20.38 2.71
N ARG A 316 1.58 -19.33 2.15
CA ARG A 316 3.02 -19.17 1.99
C ARG A 316 3.55 -17.99 2.79
N VAL A 317 4.67 -18.23 3.44
CA VAL A 317 5.41 -17.20 4.17
C VAL A 317 6.57 -16.75 3.28
N VAL A 318 6.64 -15.44 3.04
CA VAL A 318 7.70 -14.85 2.21
C VAL A 318 8.79 -14.27 3.10
N THR A 319 10.01 -14.76 2.89
CA THR A 319 11.21 -14.29 3.57
C THR A 319 12.19 -13.77 2.53
N LEU A 320 12.38 -12.45 2.47
CA LEU A 320 13.33 -11.84 1.55
C LEU A 320 14.75 -11.90 2.13
N PRO A 321 15.78 -12.03 1.27
CA PRO A 321 17.15 -12.06 1.74
C PRO A 321 17.57 -10.71 2.34
N VAL A 322 18.52 -10.74 3.27
CA VAL A 322 19.17 -9.54 3.78
C VAL A 322 19.86 -8.83 2.61
N ALA A 323 19.85 -7.50 2.60
CA ALA A 323 20.52 -6.71 1.58
C ALA A 323 22.04 -6.90 1.64
N SER A 324 22.74 -6.70 0.51
CA SER A 324 24.22 -6.78 0.46
C SER A 324 24.90 -5.79 1.41
N THR A 325 24.22 -4.69 1.74
CA THR A 325 24.65 -3.69 2.73
C THR A 325 24.42 -4.09 4.19
N GLY A 326 23.84 -5.27 4.42
CA GLY A 326 23.54 -5.80 5.76
C GLY A 326 22.07 -5.67 6.16
N PHE A 327 21.77 -5.88 7.43
CA PHE A 327 20.43 -5.81 7.98
C PHE A 327 19.88 -4.37 7.95
N ILE A 328 18.70 -4.20 7.39
CA ILE A 328 17.98 -2.93 7.36
C ILE A 328 16.72 -3.06 8.24
N PRO A 329 16.64 -2.33 9.36
CA PRO A 329 15.48 -2.41 10.25
C PRO A 329 14.16 -2.12 9.51
N PHE A 330 13.14 -2.94 9.76
CA PHE A 330 11.80 -2.81 9.18
C PHE A 330 11.74 -2.84 7.65
N ALA A 331 12.70 -3.52 6.99
CA ALA A 331 12.76 -3.69 5.54
C ALA A 331 12.84 -5.17 5.15
N ARG A 332 13.06 -5.45 3.87
CA ARG A 332 13.20 -6.80 3.30
C ARG A 332 11.99 -7.68 3.59
N VAL A 333 10.80 -7.11 3.38
CA VAL A 333 9.50 -7.78 3.56
C VAL A 333 8.58 -7.52 2.37
N ILE A 334 7.58 -8.37 2.19
CA ILE A 334 6.41 -8.04 1.39
C ILE A 334 5.50 -7.15 2.24
N HIS A 335 5.14 -5.98 1.71
CA HIS A 335 4.30 -5.02 2.41
C HIS A 335 3.05 -4.64 1.58
N SER A 336 2.95 -5.13 0.36
CA SER A 336 1.73 -5.00 -0.47
C SER A 336 0.51 -5.51 0.27
N LYS A 337 -0.63 -4.87 0.06
CA LYS A 337 -1.94 -5.33 0.52
C LYS A 337 -2.81 -5.44 -0.71
N THR A 338 -2.91 -6.66 -1.22
CA THR A 338 -3.60 -6.93 -2.49
C THR A 338 -4.42 -8.21 -2.40
N MET A 339 -5.57 -8.21 -3.08
CA MET A 339 -6.40 -9.39 -3.25
C MET A 339 -6.90 -9.46 -4.68
N VAL A 340 -6.96 -10.68 -5.21
CA VAL A 340 -7.62 -10.97 -6.49
C VAL A 340 -8.67 -12.04 -6.27
N ILE A 341 -9.88 -11.81 -6.77
CA ILE A 341 -10.99 -12.76 -6.68
C ILE A 341 -11.35 -13.21 -8.10
N ASP A 342 -11.30 -14.53 -8.35
CA ASP A 342 -11.74 -15.21 -9.58
C ASP A 342 -11.12 -14.63 -10.86
N ASN A 343 -9.97 -13.97 -10.80
CA ASN A 343 -9.37 -13.18 -11.89
C ASN A 343 -10.29 -12.09 -12.47
N GLN A 344 -11.29 -11.65 -11.73
CA GLN A 344 -12.29 -10.65 -12.15
C GLN A 344 -12.25 -9.38 -11.31
N VAL A 345 -11.87 -9.50 -10.04
CA VAL A 345 -11.85 -8.38 -9.10
C VAL A 345 -10.43 -8.20 -8.56
N ALA A 346 -9.91 -6.99 -8.66
CA ALA A 346 -8.68 -6.56 -8.01
C ALA A 346 -8.99 -5.65 -6.82
N TRP A 347 -8.35 -5.88 -5.69
CA TRP A 347 -8.36 -5.04 -4.51
C TRP A 347 -6.92 -4.65 -4.17
N VAL A 348 -6.66 -3.35 -4.05
CA VAL A 348 -5.37 -2.77 -3.66
C VAL A 348 -5.60 -1.81 -2.53
N GLY A 349 -4.96 -2.03 -1.40
CA GLY A 349 -5.25 -1.27 -0.19
C GLY A 349 -4.05 -0.93 0.67
N THR A 350 -4.36 -0.25 1.75
CA THR A 350 -3.38 0.15 2.77
C THR A 350 -3.48 -0.68 4.04
N SER A 351 -4.59 -1.41 4.25
CA SER A 351 -4.90 -2.13 5.48
C SER A 351 -4.16 -3.46 5.60
N ASN A 352 -3.53 -3.70 6.75
CA ASN A 352 -3.28 -5.07 7.18
C ASN A 352 -4.61 -5.73 7.60
N TRP A 353 -4.70 -7.04 7.51
CA TRP A 353 -5.91 -7.77 7.90
C TRP A 353 -5.85 -8.17 9.37
N ALA A 354 -6.07 -7.19 10.20
CA ALA A 354 -6.14 -7.32 11.66
C ALA A 354 -7.15 -6.31 12.21
N GLY A 355 -7.67 -6.57 13.39
CA GLY A 355 -8.48 -5.61 14.12
C GLY A 355 -7.67 -4.36 14.48
N GLY A 356 -8.33 -3.22 14.54
CA GLY A 356 -7.70 -1.91 14.69
C GLY A 356 -7.35 -1.25 13.35
N TYR A 357 -7.18 -2.01 12.26
CA TYR A 357 -6.98 -1.43 10.92
C TYR A 357 -8.31 -1.16 10.21
N MET A 358 -9.26 -2.10 10.27
CA MET A 358 -10.53 -2.01 9.54
C MET A 358 -11.61 -1.25 10.29
N ASP A 359 -11.57 -1.23 11.61
CA ASP A 359 -12.60 -0.67 12.50
C ASP A 359 -12.22 0.67 13.15
N LEU A 360 -10.94 0.92 13.41
CA LEU A 360 -10.47 2.08 14.19
C LEU A 360 -9.54 3.02 13.43
N SER A 361 -8.74 2.50 12.48
CA SER A 361 -7.71 3.28 11.80
C SER A 361 -8.14 3.75 10.42
N ARG A 362 -7.63 4.92 10.00
CA ARG A 362 -7.82 5.39 8.62
C ARG A 362 -7.03 4.52 7.66
N ASN A 363 -7.75 3.80 6.82
CA ASN A 363 -7.21 3.08 5.67
C ASN A 363 -8.07 3.34 4.42
N LEU A 364 -7.49 3.08 3.26
CA LEU A 364 -8.11 3.21 1.96
C LEU A 364 -7.88 1.95 1.14
N GLU A 365 -8.91 1.48 0.46
CA GLU A 365 -8.87 0.33 -0.42
C GLU A 365 -9.59 0.65 -1.75
N VAL A 366 -8.90 0.45 -2.85
CA VAL A 366 -9.48 0.59 -4.19
C VAL A 366 -9.85 -0.78 -4.71
N VAL A 367 -11.12 -0.93 -5.06
CA VAL A 367 -11.64 -2.15 -5.67
C VAL A 367 -11.95 -1.88 -7.13
N MET A 368 -11.49 -2.75 -8.01
CA MET A 368 -11.70 -2.67 -9.46
C MET A 368 -12.27 -3.99 -9.96
N ARG A 369 -13.51 -3.96 -10.46
CA ARG A 369 -14.09 -5.08 -11.20
C ARG A 369 -13.65 -4.98 -12.65
N ASN A 370 -12.44 -5.44 -12.90
CA ASN A 370 -11.78 -5.39 -14.20
C ASN A 370 -10.86 -6.60 -14.37
N GLU A 371 -11.18 -7.44 -15.32
CA GLU A 371 -10.47 -8.68 -15.59
C GLU A 371 -8.98 -8.46 -15.91
N LYS A 372 -8.65 -7.46 -16.74
CA LYS A 372 -7.26 -7.17 -17.11
C LYS A 372 -6.43 -6.76 -15.90
N MET A 373 -6.97 -5.89 -15.03
CA MET A 373 -6.31 -5.49 -13.80
C MET A 373 -6.17 -6.69 -12.85
N ALA A 374 -7.23 -7.47 -12.67
CA ALA A 374 -7.22 -8.65 -11.81
C ALA A 374 -6.19 -9.69 -12.26
N GLN A 375 -6.15 -10.00 -13.57
CA GLN A 375 -5.18 -10.94 -14.15
C GLN A 375 -3.74 -10.42 -14.00
N ARG A 376 -3.51 -9.12 -14.24
CA ARG A 376 -2.15 -8.56 -14.11
C ARG A 376 -1.69 -8.55 -12.66
N LEU A 377 -2.57 -8.22 -11.72
CA LEU A 377 -2.28 -8.28 -10.29
C LEU A 377 -2.03 -9.73 -9.83
N ALA A 378 -2.82 -10.69 -10.31
CA ALA A 378 -2.62 -12.11 -10.05
C ALA A 378 -1.26 -12.61 -10.57
N ALA A 379 -0.83 -12.16 -11.76
CA ALA A 379 0.48 -12.49 -12.33
C ALA A 379 1.63 -11.94 -11.46
N MET A 380 1.50 -10.73 -10.92
CA MET A 380 2.47 -10.16 -9.99
C MET A 380 2.53 -10.95 -8.67
N GLN A 381 1.37 -11.33 -8.13
CA GLN A 381 1.31 -12.20 -6.94
C GLN A 381 1.91 -13.58 -7.22
N GLU A 382 1.66 -14.16 -8.41
CA GLU A 382 2.20 -15.48 -8.79
C GLU A 382 3.72 -15.46 -8.92
N GLN A 383 4.32 -14.35 -9.41
CA GLN A 383 5.78 -14.19 -9.44
C GLN A 383 6.38 -14.30 -8.03
N THR A 384 5.76 -13.67 -7.03
CA THR A 384 6.19 -13.77 -5.63
C THR A 384 5.90 -15.17 -5.06
N TRP A 385 4.71 -15.70 -5.34
CA TRP A 385 4.27 -17.02 -4.87
C TRP A 385 5.19 -18.15 -5.34
N SER A 386 5.61 -18.13 -6.59
CA SER A 386 6.46 -19.15 -7.19
C SER A 386 7.96 -18.92 -6.97
N SER A 387 8.33 -17.81 -6.30
CA SER A 387 9.73 -17.49 -6.02
C SER A 387 10.33 -18.39 -4.95
N GLN A 388 11.66 -18.47 -4.93
CA GLN A 388 12.40 -19.16 -3.85
C GLN A 388 12.18 -18.57 -2.46
N TYR A 389 11.61 -17.36 -2.37
CA TYR A 389 11.37 -16.64 -1.11
C TYR A 389 10.06 -17.06 -0.44
N ALA A 390 9.12 -17.62 -1.19
CA ALA A 390 7.80 -18.02 -0.70
C ALA A 390 7.77 -19.52 -0.35
N GLN A 391 7.66 -19.85 0.93
CA GLN A 391 7.65 -21.22 1.43
C GLN A 391 6.29 -21.56 2.04
N ALA A 392 5.79 -22.77 1.78
CA ALA A 392 4.56 -23.24 2.38
C ALA A 392 4.67 -23.24 3.92
N LEU A 393 3.63 -22.76 4.57
CA LEU A 393 3.54 -22.79 6.03
C LEU A 393 3.38 -24.25 6.51
N ASP A 394 4.36 -24.76 7.23
CA ASP A 394 4.27 -26.06 7.87
C ASP A 394 3.59 -25.91 9.24
N ILE A 395 2.42 -26.52 9.38
CA ILE A 395 1.62 -26.44 10.60
C ILE A 395 2.28 -27.14 11.81
N ASN A 396 3.19 -28.10 11.56
CA ASN A 396 3.88 -28.86 12.59
C ASN A 396 5.22 -28.22 13.00
N LYS A 397 5.76 -27.33 12.18
CA LYS A 397 7.05 -26.69 12.43
C LYS A 397 6.94 -25.62 13.51
N GLN A 398 7.93 -25.57 14.39
CA GLN A 398 8.17 -24.38 15.23
C GLN A 398 9.02 -23.40 14.45
N TYR A 399 8.67 -22.12 14.55
CA TYR A 399 9.36 -21.05 13.86
C TYR A 399 10.04 -20.14 14.86
N ALA A 400 11.26 -19.71 14.53
CA ALA A 400 11.94 -18.68 15.29
C ALA A 400 11.24 -17.32 15.11
N LYS A 401 11.38 -16.46 16.09
CA LYS A 401 10.89 -15.09 16.00
C LYS A 401 11.66 -14.36 14.88
N PRO A 402 10.99 -13.68 13.96
CA PRO A 402 11.67 -12.96 12.88
C PRO A 402 12.31 -11.67 13.37
N ALA A 403 13.48 -11.34 12.84
CA ALA A 403 14.10 -10.04 13.04
C ALA A 403 13.26 -8.94 12.36
N LYS A 404 13.00 -7.83 13.08
CA LYS A 404 12.20 -6.70 12.57
C LYS A 404 12.97 -5.37 12.69
N GLY A 405 13.17 -4.89 13.90
CA GLY A 405 13.81 -3.60 14.20
C GLY A 405 15.28 -3.71 14.53
N SER A 406 15.76 -4.89 14.93
CA SER A 406 17.16 -5.20 15.21
C SER A 406 17.53 -6.54 14.61
N PRO A 407 18.80 -6.78 14.20
CA PRO A 407 19.29 -8.12 13.98
C PRO A 407 19.21 -8.86 15.32
N GLU A 408 18.81 -10.11 15.30
CA GLU A 408 18.83 -10.99 16.48
C GLU A 408 20.25 -11.37 16.86
#